data_f66ed13deb095351643f99ed95212511
#
_entry.id   f66ed13deb095351643f99ed95212511
#
_cell.length_a   1.000
_cell.length_b   1.000
_cell.length_c   1.000
_cell.angle_alpha   90.00
_cell.angle_beta   90.00
_cell.angle_gamma   90.00
#
_symmetry.space_group_name_H-M   'P 1'
#
loop_
_entity.id
_entity.type
_entity.pdbx_description
1 polymer ?
#
loop_
_entity_poly.entity_id
_entity_poly.type
_entity_poly.pdbx_seq_one_letter_code
_entity_poly.pdbx_strand_id
1 'polypeptide(L)'
;MKKMKRFISVSKLTSMKNIGEEIENKLKSVGISSAEELIQLGSKEAFFCLKIKFPNVCLVHLYTLQGAIDNFEYNQLLDKEKYALKSFNDNLK
;
A
#
# COMPACT_ATOMS: atom_id res chain seq x y z
N MET A 1 -4.94 18.61 21.51
CA MET A 1 -4.84 18.42 21.14
C MET A 1 -4.61 18.01 20.64
N LYS A 2 -4.41 17.81 20.49
CA LYS A 2 -4.16 17.41 20.06
C LYS A 2 -3.53 17.36 19.31
N LYS A 3 -3.16 17.40 19.07
CA LYS A 3 -2.54 17.45 18.37
C LYS A 3 -1.48 17.21 18.19
N MET A 4 -1.16 17.15 18.38
CA MET A 4 -0.05 17.12 18.27
C MET A 4 0.65 15.97 18.10
N LYS A 5 0.50 15.16 18.24
CA LYS A 5 1.10 14.12 18.05
C LYS A 5 1.32 13.67 16.77
N ARG A 6 0.73 14.03 15.91
CA ARG A 6 0.78 13.56 14.63
C ARG A 6 2.08 13.71 13.99
N PHE A 7 2.70 14.79 14.10
CA PHE A 7 3.92 15.00 13.35
C PHE A 7 5.06 14.18 13.83
N ILE A 8 5.06 13.80 15.07
CA ILE A 8 6.18 13.07 15.57
C ILE A 8 6.18 11.61 15.20
N SER A 9 5.10 11.12 14.68
CA SER A 9 5.03 9.71 14.34
C SER A 9 4.91 9.45 12.86
N VAL A 10 5.24 10.41 12.02
CA VAL A 10 5.19 10.19 10.58
C VAL A 10 6.38 9.35 10.16
N SER A 11 6.14 8.19 9.60
CA SER A 11 7.17 7.27 9.16
C SER A 11 7.27 7.26 7.64
N LYS A 12 8.48 7.11 7.13
CA LYS A 12 8.69 7.03 5.70
C LYS A 12 8.09 5.76 5.14
N LEU A 13 7.53 5.86 3.95
CA LEU A 13 7.00 4.70 3.26
C LEU A 13 8.08 3.63 3.06
N THR A 14 9.30 4.06 2.75
CA THR A 14 10.38 3.11 2.52
C THR A 14 10.84 2.38 3.78
N SER A 15 10.35 2.77 4.95
CA SER A 15 10.63 2.01 6.17
C SER A 15 9.75 0.76 6.26
N MET A 16 8.72 0.67 5.43
CA MET A 16 7.82 -0.48 5.42
C MET A 16 8.41 -1.59 4.56
N LYS A 17 8.07 -2.84 4.91
CA LYS A 17 8.50 -3.97 4.08
C LYS A 17 7.95 -3.82 2.68
N ASN A 18 8.73 -4.27 1.72
CA ASN A 18 8.37 -4.31 0.29
C ASN A 18 8.30 -2.95 -0.39
N ILE A 19 8.41 -1.85 0.34
CA ILE A 19 8.27 -0.52 -0.26
C ILE A 19 9.66 0.03 -0.57
N GLY A 20 9.99 0.07 -1.86
CA GLY A 20 11.21 0.72 -2.31
C GLY A 20 10.91 2.12 -2.79
N GLU A 21 11.93 2.78 -3.28
CA GLU A 21 11.83 4.17 -3.69
C GLU A 21 10.84 4.37 -4.83
N GLU A 22 10.81 3.43 -5.74
CA GLU A 22 9.89 3.52 -6.89
C GLU A 22 8.43 3.49 -6.46
N ILE A 23 8.09 2.56 -5.55
CA ILE A 23 6.73 2.48 -5.05
C ILE A 23 6.41 3.70 -4.19
N GLU A 24 7.37 4.14 -3.40
CA GLU A 24 7.19 5.35 -2.61
C GLU A 24 6.83 6.54 -3.49
N ASN A 25 7.55 6.72 -4.59
CA ASN A 25 7.28 7.82 -5.49
C ASN A 25 5.89 7.73 -6.10
N LYS A 26 5.47 6.53 -6.47
CA LYS A 26 4.13 6.33 -7.01
C LYS A 26 3.05 6.66 -5.99
N LEU A 27 3.25 6.20 -4.75
CA LEU A 27 2.28 6.47 -3.68
C LEU A 27 2.18 7.98 -3.41
N LYS A 28 3.31 8.65 -3.35
CA LYS A 28 3.31 10.09 -3.13
C LYS A 28 2.57 10.83 -4.24
N SER A 29 2.69 10.35 -5.46
CA SER A 29 2.03 11.02 -6.59
C SER A 29 0.51 10.90 -6.54
N VAL A 30 -0.02 10.00 -5.73
CA VAL A 30 -1.47 9.87 -5.54
C VAL A 30 -1.90 10.32 -4.14
N GLY A 31 -1.03 11.05 -3.45
CA GLY A 31 -1.38 11.66 -2.18
C GLY A 31 -1.11 10.83 -0.94
N ILE A 32 -0.40 9.72 -1.08
CA ILE A 32 -0.07 8.85 0.06
C ILE A 32 1.39 9.06 0.37
N SER A 33 1.70 9.83 1.41
CA SER A 33 3.07 10.26 1.65
C SER A 33 3.72 9.70 2.90
N SER A 34 3.02 8.88 3.68
CA SER A 34 3.60 8.30 4.88
C SER A 34 3.08 6.90 5.10
N ALA A 35 3.81 6.13 5.92
CA ALA A 35 3.38 4.79 6.30
C ALA A 35 2.02 4.82 6.98
N GLU A 36 1.83 5.80 7.85
CA GLU A 36 0.56 5.94 8.57
C GLU A 36 -0.61 6.16 7.63
N GLU A 37 -0.40 6.98 6.60
CA GLU A 37 -1.45 7.23 5.62
C GLU A 37 -1.80 5.96 4.85
N LEU A 38 -0.79 5.19 4.48
CA LEU A 38 -1.02 3.93 3.76
C LEU A 38 -1.79 2.94 4.64
N ILE A 39 -1.41 2.82 5.90
CA ILE A 39 -2.08 1.90 6.82
C ILE A 39 -3.54 2.32 7.01
N GLN A 40 -3.76 3.60 7.19
CA GLN A 40 -5.11 4.11 7.40
C GLN A 40 -6.01 3.91 6.20
N LEU A 41 -5.46 4.13 5.01
CA LEU A 41 -6.22 3.98 3.76
C LEU A 41 -6.47 2.50 3.43
N GLY A 42 -5.48 1.65 3.66
CA GLY A 42 -5.57 0.24 3.34
C GLY A 42 -5.03 -0.09 1.97
N SER A 43 -4.66 -1.34 1.78
CA SER A 43 -4.01 -1.77 0.54
C SER A 43 -4.91 -1.66 -0.68
N LYS A 44 -6.19 -2.03 -0.53
CA LYS A 44 -7.10 -2.04 -1.67
C LYS A 44 -7.36 -0.65 -2.19
N GLU A 45 -7.60 0.30 -1.30
CA GLU A 45 -7.85 1.67 -1.69
C GLU A 45 -6.60 2.30 -2.30
N ALA A 46 -5.45 2.06 -1.68
CA ALA A 46 -4.18 2.56 -2.21
C ALA A 46 -3.92 1.99 -3.60
N PHE A 47 -4.16 0.69 -3.77
CA PHE A 47 -3.97 0.05 -5.06
C PHE A 47 -4.90 0.64 -6.12
N PHE A 48 -6.14 0.91 -5.75
CA PHE A 48 -7.10 1.51 -6.67
C PHE A 48 -6.60 2.87 -7.16
N CYS A 49 -6.11 3.69 -6.22
CA CYS A 49 -5.56 5.00 -6.58
C CYS A 49 -4.39 4.87 -7.53
N LEU A 50 -3.50 3.90 -7.26
CA LEU A 50 -2.35 3.67 -8.13
C LEU A 50 -2.79 3.20 -9.52
N LYS A 51 -3.80 2.32 -9.56
CA LYS A 51 -4.26 1.76 -10.82
C LYS A 51 -4.83 2.83 -11.76
N ILE A 52 -5.50 3.81 -11.19
CA ILE A 52 -6.04 4.90 -11.98
C ILE A 52 -4.94 5.70 -12.66
N LYS A 53 -3.87 6.00 -11.94
CA LYS A 53 -2.78 6.81 -12.48
C LYS A 53 -1.74 5.99 -13.23
N PHE A 54 -1.52 4.76 -12.80
CA PHE A 54 -0.51 3.88 -13.39
C PHE A 54 -1.17 2.58 -13.80
N PRO A 55 -1.78 2.53 -15.00
CA PRO A 55 -2.53 1.33 -15.41
C PRO A 55 -1.70 0.05 -15.44
N ASN A 56 -0.38 0.18 -15.47
CA ASN A 56 0.51 -0.99 -15.50
C ASN A 56 0.73 -1.65 -14.15
N VAL A 57 0.28 -1.03 -13.05
CA VAL A 57 0.43 -1.70 -11.77
C VAL A 57 -0.44 -2.96 -11.79
N CYS A 58 0.07 -4.01 -11.18
CA CYS A 58 -0.57 -5.32 -11.29
C CYS A 58 -0.76 -5.93 -9.90
N LEU A 59 -1.31 -7.13 -9.89
CA LEU A 59 -1.64 -7.83 -8.65
C LEU A 59 -0.47 -7.91 -7.66
N VAL A 60 0.75 -8.06 -8.16
CA VAL A 60 1.92 -8.09 -7.29
C VAL A 60 2.05 -6.81 -6.48
N HIS A 61 1.70 -5.67 -7.07
CA HIS A 61 1.72 -4.41 -6.33
C HIS A 61 0.72 -4.41 -5.18
N LEU A 62 -0.44 -5.03 -5.39
CA LEU A 62 -1.44 -5.13 -4.33
C LEU A 62 -0.92 -6.00 -3.19
N TYR A 63 -0.28 -7.13 -3.52
CA TYR A 63 0.35 -7.98 -2.52
C TYR A 63 1.44 -7.22 -1.77
N THR A 64 2.21 -6.43 -2.50
CA THR A 64 3.28 -5.62 -1.92
C THR A 64 2.72 -4.65 -0.88
N LEU A 65 1.64 -3.97 -1.21
CA LEU A 65 1.01 -3.02 -0.29
C LEU A 65 0.42 -3.72 0.93
N GLN A 66 -0.23 -4.84 0.73
CA GLN A 66 -0.81 -5.58 1.85
C GLN A 66 0.29 -6.09 2.77
N GLY A 67 1.36 -6.63 2.21
CA GLY A 67 2.50 -7.09 3.00
C GLY A 67 3.13 -5.95 3.78
N ALA A 68 3.23 -4.77 3.17
CA ALA A 68 3.78 -3.61 3.86
C ALA A 68 2.94 -3.25 5.08
N ILE A 69 1.63 -3.25 4.94
CA ILE A 69 0.71 -2.92 6.02
C ILE A 69 0.78 -3.95 7.13
N ASP A 70 0.83 -5.23 6.77
CA ASP A 70 0.85 -6.33 7.74
C ASP A 70 2.25 -6.69 8.22
N ASN A 71 3.27 -6.05 7.65
CA ASN A 71 4.66 -6.27 8.01
C ASN A 71 5.16 -7.68 7.62
N PHE A 72 4.72 -8.15 6.46
CA PHE A 72 5.19 -9.42 5.88
C PHE A 72 5.79 -9.18 4.52
N GLU A 73 6.72 -10.06 4.12
CA GLU A 73 7.19 -10.06 2.73
C GLU A 73 6.00 -10.36 1.83
N TYR A 74 5.97 -9.74 0.64
CA TYR A 74 4.81 -9.88 -0.24
C TYR A 74 4.52 -11.33 -0.64
N ASN A 75 5.55 -12.18 -0.62
CA ASN A 75 5.37 -13.58 -0.99
C ASN A 75 5.03 -14.47 0.21
N GLN A 76 4.86 -13.88 1.38
CA GLN A 76 4.52 -14.62 2.60
C GLN A 76 3.07 -14.46 3.01
N LEU A 77 2.27 -13.79 2.20
CA LEU A 77 0.86 -13.64 2.49
C LEU A 77 0.17 -15.01 2.49
N LEU A 78 -0.81 -15.15 3.36
CA LEU A 78 -1.60 -16.39 3.41
C LEU A 78 -2.40 -16.55 2.13
N ASP A 79 -2.63 -17.80 1.72
CA ASP A 79 -3.36 -18.09 0.49
C ASP A 79 -4.73 -17.44 0.48
N LYS A 80 -5.41 -17.45 1.60
CA LYS A 80 -6.72 -16.85 1.72
C LYS A 80 -6.67 -15.33 1.50
N GLU A 81 -5.61 -14.68 1.98
CA GLU A 81 -5.42 -13.26 1.74
C GLU A 81 -5.14 -13.00 0.26
N LYS A 82 -4.28 -13.82 -0.33
CA LYS A 82 -3.95 -13.68 -1.75
C LYS A 82 -5.19 -13.83 -2.61
N TYR A 83 -6.03 -14.81 -2.26
CA TYR A 83 -7.26 -15.04 -3.01
C TYR A 83 -8.20 -13.83 -2.94
N ALA A 84 -8.35 -13.27 -1.75
CA ALA A 84 -9.21 -12.09 -1.57
C ALA A 84 -8.68 -10.89 -2.36
N LEU A 85 -7.37 -10.69 -2.34
CA LEU A 85 -6.76 -9.56 -3.06
C LEU A 85 -6.87 -9.77 -4.57
N LYS A 86 -6.68 -11.01 -5.02
CA LYS A 86 -6.82 -11.32 -6.43
C LYS A 86 -8.25 -11.06 -6.92
N SER A 87 -9.23 -11.46 -6.11
CA SER A 87 -10.63 -11.20 -6.46
C SER A 87 -10.91 -9.72 -6.56
N PHE A 88 -10.36 -8.93 -5.65
CA PHE A 88 -10.51 -7.49 -5.70
C PHE A 88 -9.91 -6.94 -6.99
N ASN A 89 -8.70 -7.36 -7.33
CA ASN A 89 -8.02 -6.91 -8.54
C ASN A 89 -8.83 -7.29 -9.79
N ASP A 90 -9.33 -8.51 -9.83
CA ASP A 90 -10.09 -8.98 -10.98
C ASP A 90 -11.38 -8.19 -11.18
N ASN A 91 -11.98 -7.74 -10.09
CA ASN A 91 -13.22 -6.98 -10.15
C ASN A 91 -13.03 -5.53 -10.57
N LEU A 92 -11.79 -5.06 -10.63
CA LEU A 92 -11.51 -3.70 -11.09
C LEU A 92 -11.50 -3.57 -12.61
N LYS A 93 -11.51 -4.66 -13.33
CA LYS A 93 -11.43 -4.66 -14.79
C LYS A 93 -12.72 -4.30 -15.46
#